data_81003b9f875a6db17fd89b702d62b38d
#
_entry.id   81003b9f875a6db17fd89b702d62b38d
#
_cell.length_a   1.000
_cell.length_b   1.000
_cell.length_c   1.000
_cell.angle_alpha   90.00
_cell.angle_beta   90.00
_cell.angle_gamma   90.00
#
_symmetry.space_group_name_H-M   'P 1'
#
loop_
_entity.id
_entity.type
_entity.pdbx_description
1 polymer ?
#
loop_
_entity_poly.entity_id
_entity_poly.type
_entity_poly.pdbx_seq_one_letter_code
_entity_poly.pdbx_strand_id
1 'polypeptide(L)'
;MLRTICNNRGITMIEVLVTLFLTTIGILALLSMQPTAWTAAGRSDFMGRAAGILQSELERNEIQIMNPNNAVTTGALPSRNVYSSSQTAQQAGDVTYTVNTTVTPLAGATNAWSVQVRVTWPGNTRGVSETLIASRQEFFK
;
A
#
# COMPACT_ATOMS: atom_id res chain seq x y z
N MET A 1 -26.15 58.12 2.60
CA MET A 1 -26.83 57.76 3.83
C MET A 1 -27.17 56.29 3.81
N LEU A 2 -26.30 55.47 4.35
CA LEU A 2 -26.50 54.01 4.44
C LEU A 2 -27.37 53.72 5.66
N ARG A 3 -28.57 53.31 5.45
CA ARG A 3 -29.52 52.95 6.48
C ARG A 3 -29.21 51.49 6.90
N THR A 4 -28.47 51.32 8.00
CA THR A 4 -28.21 50.03 8.62
C THR A 4 -29.53 49.51 9.19
N ILE A 5 -30.14 48.54 8.53
CA ILE A 5 -31.33 47.85 9.03
C ILE A 5 -30.84 46.83 10.07
N CYS A 6 -30.72 47.26 11.31
CA CYS A 6 -30.58 46.35 12.45
C CYS A 6 -31.94 45.64 12.64
N ASN A 7 -32.05 44.42 12.06
CA ASN A 7 -33.23 43.59 12.31
C ASN A 7 -33.06 42.88 13.66
N ASN A 8 -33.57 43.47 14.72
CA ASN A 8 -33.58 42.92 16.10
C ASN A 8 -34.70 41.88 16.26
N ARG A 9 -34.77 40.90 15.35
CA ARG A 9 -35.65 39.74 15.56
C ARG A 9 -34.86 38.75 16.43
N GLY A 10 -35.28 38.63 17.69
CA GLY A 10 -34.73 37.61 18.58
C GLY A 10 -35.02 36.21 18.02
N ILE A 11 -34.06 35.28 18.24
CA ILE A 11 -34.23 33.88 17.87
C ILE A 11 -35.38 33.29 18.70
N THR A 12 -36.31 32.61 18.06
CA THR A 12 -37.44 31.98 18.74
C THR A 12 -36.97 30.68 19.42
N MET A 13 -37.63 30.32 20.55
CA MET A 13 -37.28 29.07 21.27
C MET A 13 -37.39 27.84 20.36
N ILE A 14 -38.35 27.82 19.44
CA ILE A 14 -38.53 26.72 18.49
C ILE A 14 -37.37 26.64 17.48
N GLU A 15 -36.83 27.76 17.04
CA GLU A 15 -35.71 27.83 16.12
C GLU A 15 -34.43 27.27 16.76
N VAL A 16 -34.19 27.56 18.06
CA VAL A 16 -33.06 26.97 18.82
C VAL A 16 -33.22 25.46 18.94
N LEU A 17 -34.43 24.96 19.23
CA LEU A 17 -34.70 23.53 19.32
C LEU A 17 -34.45 22.81 17.99
N VAL A 18 -34.94 23.39 16.87
CA VAL A 18 -34.73 22.82 15.53
C VAL A 18 -33.27 22.84 15.15
N THR A 19 -32.53 23.91 15.41
CA THR A 19 -31.11 24.01 15.09
C THR A 19 -30.29 23.03 15.93
N LEU A 20 -30.54 22.85 17.22
CA LEU A 20 -29.92 21.87 18.06
C LEU A 20 -30.16 20.43 17.55
N PHE A 21 -31.41 20.14 17.18
CA PHE A 21 -31.79 18.84 16.66
C PHE A 21 -31.06 18.52 15.34
N LEU A 22 -31.06 19.44 14.38
CA LEU A 22 -30.38 19.30 13.11
C LEU A 22 -28.84 19.18 13.29
N THR A 23 -28.28 20.00 14.19
CA THR A 23 -26.84 19.95 14.49
C THR A 23 -26.45 18.60 15.10
N THR A 24 -27.27 18.08 16.03
CA THR A 24 -27.04 16.78 16.66
C THR A 24 -27.03 15.65 15.63
N ILE A 25 -28.03 15.63 14.72
CA ILE A 25 -28.08 14.64 13.63
C ILE A 25 -26.84 14.76 12.73
N GLY A 26 -26.43 15.98 12.37
CA GLY A 26 -25.25 16.23 11.55
C GLY A 26 -23.96 15.70 12.20
N ILE A 27 -23.77 15.96 13.51
CA ILE A 27 -22.62 15.45 14.26
C ILE A 27 -22.63 13.92 14.35
N LEU A 28 -23.77 13.31 14.65
CA LEU A 28 -23.89 11.85 14.71
C LEU A 28 -23.59 11.19 13.37
N ALA A 29 -24.04 11.78 12.26
CA ALA A 29 -23.72 11.29 10.92
C ALA A 29 -22.21 11.33 10.63
N LEU A 30 -21.52 12.41 11.01
CA LEU A 30 -20.05 12.52 10.86
C LEU A 30 -19.32 11.48 11.73
N LEU A 31 -19.72 11.32 12.98
CA LEU A 31 -19.12 10.35 13.90
C LEU A 31 -19.29 8.90 13.42
N SER A 32 -20.40 8.59 12.77
CA SER A 32 -20.66 7.24 12.23
C SER A 32 -19.70 6.84 11.09
N MET A 33 -19.13 7.81 10.39
CA MET A 33 -18.18 7.57 9.30
C MET A 33 -16.73 7.37 9.77
N GLN A 34 -16.38 7.77 10.99
CA GLN A 34 -15.02 7.70 11.51
C GLN A 34 -14.41 6.31 11.48
N PRO A 35 -15.08 5.21 11.90
CA PRO A 35 -14.49 3.87 11.89
C PRO A 35 -14.11 3.42 10.47
N THR A 36 -14.93 3.77 9.49
CA THR A 36 -14.67 3.46 8.07
C THR A 36 -13.44 4.22 7.55
N ALA A 37 -13.29 5.49 7.92
CA ALA A 37 -12.14 6.29 7.53
C ALA A 37 -10.83 5.73 8.12
N TRP A 38 -10.82 5.35 9.40
CA TRP A 38 -9.64 4.74 10.05
C TRP A 38 -9.25 3.40 9.43
N THR A 39 -10.23 2.54 9.12
CA THR A 39 -9.95 1.25 8.45
C THR A 39 -9.44 1.44 7.03
N ALA A 40 -9.97 2.41 6.30
CA ALA A 40 -9.51 2.74 4.96
C ALA A 40 -8.07 3.29 4.99
N ALA A 41 -7.76 4.19 5.92
CA ALA A 41 -6.41 4.74 6.10
C ALA A 41 -5.39 3.64 6.44
N GLY A 42 -5.71 2.74 7.38
CA GLY A 42 -4.84 1.62 7.74
C GLY A 42 -4.58 0.67 6.56
N ARG A 43 -5.61 0.34 5.77
CA ARG A 43 -5.43 -0.48 4.57
C ARG A 43 -4.55 0.18 3.52
N SER A 44 -4.69 1.49 3.35
CA SER A 44 -3.87 2.28 2.43
C SER A 44 -2.40 2.28 2.84
N ASP A 45 -2.09 2.43 4.14
CA ASP A 45 -0.72 2.37 4.66
C ASP A 45 -0.08 0.99 4.41
N PHE A 46 -0.79 -0.10 4.74
CA PHE A 46 -0.28 -1.46 4.48
C PHE A 46 -0.02 -1.70 2.99
N MET A 47 -0.89 -1.24 2.12
CA MET A 47 -0.74 -1.40 0.68
C MET A 47 0.44 -0.56 0.15
N GLY A 48 0.62 0.67 0.63
CA GLY A 48 1.73 1.53 0.25
C GLY A 48 3.09 0.93 0.64
N ARG A 49 3.21 0.40 1.86
CA ARG A 49 4.42 -0.31 2.32
C ARG A 49 4.68 -1.58 1.52
N ALA A 50 3.62 -2.38 1.26
CA ALA A 50 3.75 -3.59 0.46
C ALA A 50 4.23 -3.29 -0.97
N ALA A 51 3.75 -2.20 -1.59
CA ALA A 51 4.20 -1.76 -2.90
C ALA A 51 5.68 -1.35 -2.91
N GLY A 52 6.14 -0.62 -1.88
CA GLY A 52 7.55 -0.28 -1.73
C GLY A 52 8.45 -1.50 -1.56
N ILE A 53 8.04 -2.49 -0.74
CA ILE A 53 8.75 -3.75 -0.56
C ILE A 53 8.80 -4.52 -1.89
N LEU A 54 7.68 -4.59 -2.61
CA LEU A 54 7.58 -5.27 -3.90
C LEU A 54 8.53 -4.66 -4.92
N GLN A 55 8.56 -3.34 -5.05
CA GLN A 55 9.45 -2.64 -5.96
C GLN A 55 10.92 -2.91 -5.62
N SER A 56 11.30 -2.79 -4.34
CA SER A 56 12.69 -3.05 -3.91
C SER A 56 13.13 -4.49 -4.18
N GLU A 57 12.21 -5.45 -4.09
CA GLU A 57 12.52 -6.86 -4.39
C GLU A 57 12.65 -7.11 -5.90
N LEU A 58 11.83 -6.45 -6.73
CA LEU A 58 11.96 -6.50 -8.19
C LEU A 58 13.32 -5.93 -8.63
N GLU A 59 13.68 -4.73 -8.16
CA GLU A 59 14.96 -4.08 -8.46
C GLU A 59 16.15 -4.95 -8.04
N ARG A 60 16.06 -5.56 -6.84
CA ARG A 60 17.10 -6.47 -6.35
C ARG A 60 17.29 -7.67 -7.26
N ASN A 61 16.22 -8.31 -7.69
CA ASN A 61 16.30 -9.46 -8.60
C ASN A 61 16.76 -9.03 -9.99
N GLU A 62 16.33 -7.87 -10.49
CA GLU A 62 16.80 -7.31 -11.75
C GLU A 62 18.32 -7.12 -11.74
N ILE A 63 18.87 -6.45 -10.73
CA ILE A 63 20.32 -6.25 -10.57
C ILE A 63 21.07 -7.59 -10.52
N GLN A 64 20.51 -8.60 -9.82
CA GLN A 64 21.13 -9.91 -9.75
C GLN A 64 21.14 -10.62 -11.11
N ILE A 65 20.06 -10.52 -11.88
CA ILE A 65 19.95 -11.11 -13.21
C ILE A 65 20.86 -10.40 -14.21
N MET A 66 20.92 -9.07 -14.15
CA MET A 66 21.76 -8.27 -15.07
C MET A 66 23.26 -8.50 -14.86
N ASN A 67 23.67 -8.92 -13.66
CA ASN A 67 25.09 -9.20 -13.39
C ASN A 67 25.53 -10.51 -14.08
N PRO A 68 26.47 -10.44 -15.06
CA PRO A 68 26.90 -11.61 -15.81
C PRO A 68 27.65 -12.66 -14.96
N ASN A 69 28.20 -12.24 -13.84
CA ASN A 69 28.95 -13.13 -12.93
C ASN A 69 28.03 -13.94 -12.00
N ASN A 70 26.74 -13.62 -11.94
CA ASN A 70 25.80 -14.33 -11.09
C ASN A 70 25.06 -15.42 -11.88
N ALA A 71 24.97 -16.62 -11.30
CA ALA A 71 24.06 -17.63 -11.80
C ALA A 71 22.62 -17.26 -11.44
N VAL A 72 21.72 -17.27 -12.43
CA VAL A 72 20.29 -17.01 -12.20
C VAL A 72 19.63 -18.27 -11.66
N THR A 73 19.16 -18.22 -10.42
CA THR A 73 18.37 -19.31 -9.83
C THR A 73 16.95 -19.21 -10.34
N THR A 74 16.46 -20.24 -11.01
CA THR A 74 15.09 -20.33 -11.55
C THR A 74 14.18 -21.11 -10.62
N GLY A 75 12.88 -20.85 -10.68
CA GLY A 75 11.87 -21.46 -9.83
C GLY A 75 11.39 -20.53 -8.73
N ALA A 76 10.69 -21.12 -7.75
CA ALA A 76 10.27 -20.39 -6.55
C ALA A 76 11.48 -20.21 -5.62
N LEU A 77 11.81 -18.95 -5.31
CA LEU A 77 12.86 -18.64 -4.35
C LEU A 77 12.32 -18.80 -2.91
N PRO A 78 13.19 -18.99 -1.90
CA PRO A 78 12.77 -19.02 -0.51
C PRO A 78 12.00 -17.76 -0.14
N SER A 79 10.86 -17.91 0.56
CA SER A 79 10.08 -16.78 1.03
C SER A 79 10.87 -15.98 2.06
N ARG A 80 10.73 -14.65 2.00
CA ARG A 80 11.41 -13.71 2.90
C ARG A 80 10.40 -12.87 3.66
N ASN A 81 10.62 -12.73 4.95
CA ASN A 81 9.85 -11.84 5.78
C ASN A 81 10.53 -10.46 5.87
N VAL A 82 9.73 -9.41 5.71
CA VAL A 82 10.13 -8.00 5.89
C VAL A 82 9.21 -7.40 6.94
N TYR A 83 9.79 -6.70 7.90
CA TYR A 83 9.05 -6.09 9.00
C TYR A 83 8.78 -4.60 8.73
N SER A 84 7.67 -4.09 9.26
CA SER A 84 7.27 -2.69 9.07
C SER A 84 8.29 -1.70 9.62
N SER A 85 9.08 -2.08 10.62
CA SER A 85 10.19 -1.29 11.18
C SER A 85 11.44 -1.25 10.29
N SER A 86 11.47 -2.03 9.18
CA SER A 86 12.66 -2.23 8.33
C SER A 86 13.88 -2.82 9.07
N GLN A 87 13.66 -3.37 10.27
CA GLN A 87 14.70 -4.06 11.04
C GLN A 87 14.88 -5.50 10.56
N THR A 88 16.05 -6.08 10.85
CA THR A 88 16.35 -7.48 10.51
C THR A 88 15.57 -8.45 11.40
N ALA A 89 15.24 -8.05 12.63
CA ALA A 89 14.45 -8.81 13.59
C ALA A 89 13.13 -8.14 13.87
N GLN A 90 12.09 -8.94 14.08
CA GLN A 90 10.75 -8.47 14.40
C GLN A 90 10.74 -7.71 15.73
N GLN A 91 10.17 -6.51 15.74
CA GLN A 91 9.93 -5.72 16.93
C GLN A 91 8.48 -5.85 17.38
N ALA A 92 8.21 -5.50 18.65
CA ALA A 92 6.84 -5.50 19.18
C ALA A 92 5.97 -4.48 18.39
N GLY A 93 4.85 -4.94 17.86
CA GLY A 93 3.95 -4.12 17.04
C GLY A 93 4.25 -4.12 15.54
N ASP A 94 5.32 -4.81 15.10
CA ASP A 94 5.62 -4.92 13.68
C ASP A 94 4.59 -5.74 12.90
N VAL A 95 4.26 -5.26 11.73
CA VAL A 95 3.56 -6.02 10.71
C VAL A 95 4.57 -6.78 9.86
N THR A 96 4.36 -8.08 9.71
CA THR A 96 5.19 -8.95 8.89
C THR A 96 4.65 -9.03 7.48
N TYR A 97 5.47 -8.64 6.51
CA TYR A 97 5.21 -8.80 5.08
C TYR A 97 5.96 -10.04 4.58
N THR A 98 5.24 -10.98 3.98
CA THR A 98 5.85 -12.17 3.38
C THR A 98 6.02 -11.94 1.88
N VAL A 99 7.26 -12.02 1.42
CA VAL A 99 7.66 -11.83 0.03
C VAL A 99 7.93 -13.18 -0.61
N ASN A 100 7.22 -13.48 -1.68
CA ASN A 100 7.40 -14.68 -2.48
C ASN A 100 7.83 -14.26 -3.89
N THR A 101 8.99 -14.76 -4.33
CA THR A 101 9.56 -14.45 -5.63
C THR A 101 9.66 -15.73 -6.46
N THR A 102 9.23 -15.67 -7.71
CA THR A 102 9.34 -16.75 -8.67
C THR A 102 10.05 -16.25 -9.93
N VAL A 103 11.11 -16.92 -10.33
CA VAL A 103 11.90 -16.59 -11.52
C VAL A 103 11.70 -17.69 -12.56
N THR A 104 11.17 -17.35 -13.73
CA THR A 104 10.95 -18.31 -14.83
C THR A 104 11.70 -17.86 -16.09
N PRO A 105 12.40 -18.77 -16.77
CA PRO A 105 13.00 -18.44 -18.07
C PRO A 105 11.90 -18.03 -19.07
N LEU A 106 12.18 -17.00 -19.85
CA LEU A 106 11.25 -16.56 -20.88
C LEU A 106 11.34 -17.49 -22.12
N ALA A 107 10.22 -18.06 -22.51
CA ALA A 107 10.18 -18.94 -23.67
C ALA A 107 10.62 -18.19 -24.93
N GLY A 108 11.56 -18.80 -25.70
CA GLY A 108 12.08 -18.21 -26.94
C GLY A 108 13.20 -17.19 -26.78
N ALA A 109 13.64 -16.92 -25.55
CA ALA A 109 14.80 -16.04 -25.27
C ALA A 109 15.85 -16.78 -24.44
N THR A 110 17.12 -16.69 -24.84
CA THR A 110 18.21 -17.38 -24.14
C THR A 110 18.70 -16.66 -22.89
N ASN A 111 18.54 -15.35 -22.83
CA ASN A 111 19.06 -14.49 -21.76
C ASN A 111 18.00 -13.57 -21.16
N ALA A 112 16.75 -14.05 -21.04
CA ALA A 112 15.65 -13.31 -20.44
C ALA A 112 14.85 -14.16 -19.47
N TRP A 113 14.43 -13.55 -18.38
CA TRP A 113 13.65 -14.17 -17.32
C TRP A 113 12.46 -13.30 -16.93
N SER A 114 11.37 -13.94 -16.59
CA SER A 114 10.23 -13.31 -15.97
C SER A 114 10.36 -13.47 -14.45
N VAL A 115 10.38 -12.36 -13.73
CA VAL A 115 10.44 -12.31 -12.28
C VAL A 115 9.09 -11.87 -11.76
N GLN A 116 8.37 -12.77 -11.09
CA GLN A 116 7.11 -12.45 -10.42
C GLN A 116 7.36 -12.34 -8.92
N VAL A 117 6.99 -11.20 -8.36
CA VAL A 117 7.05 -10.95 -6.92
C VAL A 117 5.64 -10.78 -6.38
N ARG A 118 5.34 -11.42 -5.26
CA ARG A 118 4.10 -11.26 -4.51
C ARG A 118 4.42 -10.93 -3.05
N VAL A 119 3.77 -9.88 -2.54
CA VAL A 119 3.88 -9.46 -1.15
C VAL A 119 2.53 -9.61 -0.48
N THR A 120 2.48 -10.35 0.62
CA THR A 120 1.29 -10.59 1.45
C THR A 120 1.52 -10.09 2.87
N TRP A 121 0.44 -9.79 3.60
CA TRP A 121 0.50 -9.34 5.00
C TRP A 121 -0.72 -9.83 5.80
N PRO A 122 -0.69 -9.79 7.13
CA PRO A 122 -1.80 -10.19 7.96
C PRO A 122 -3.09 -9.44 7.59
N GLY A 123 -4.18 -10.20 7.36
CA GLY A 123 -5.47 -9.66 6.91
C GLY A 123 -5.62 -9.52 5.39
N ASN A 124 -4.55 -9.72 4.60
CA ASN A 124 -4.62 -9.77 3.14
C ASN A 124 -3.70 -10.85 2.55
N THR A 125 -4.27 -12.04 2.38
CA THR A 125 -3.58 -13.20 1.79
C THR A 125 -3.45 -13.13 0.27
N ARG A 126 -4.26 -12.29 -0.40
CA ARG A 126 -4.13 -12.04 -1.84
C ARG A 126 -2.88 -11.23 -2.12
N GLY A 127 -2.60 -10.21 -1.29
CA GLY A 127 -1.46 -9.33 -1.42
C GLY A 127 -1.46 -8.47 -2.67
N VAL A 128 -0.28 -7.90 -2.96
CA VAL A 128 0.03 -7.24 -4.23
C VAL A 128 1.08 -8.07 -4.97
N SER A 129 0.98 -8.13 -6.29
CA SER A 129 1.95 -8.88 -7.12
C SER A 129 2.23 -8.12 -8.40
N GLU A 130 3.47 -8.19 -8.86
CA GLU A 130 3.91 -7.61 -10.12
C GLU A 130 4.89 -8.55 -10.80
N THR A 131 5.04 -8.40 -12.11
CA THR A 131 5.93 -9.21 -12.94
C THR A 131 6.82 -8.31 -13.76
N LEU A 132 8.13 -8.51 -13.66
CA LEU A 132 9.16 -7.82 -14.42
C LEU A 132 9.82 -8.82 -15.39
N ILE A 133 10.12 -8.38 -16.61
CA ILE A 133 10.97 -9.13 -17.54
C ILE A 133 12.36 -8.52 -17.48
N ALA A 134 13.32 -9.29 -16.98
CA ALA A 134 14.74 -8.92 -16.94
C ALA A 134 15.51 -9.66 -18.01
N SER A 135 16.34 -8.97 -18.76
CA SER A 135 17.21 -9.56 -19.78
C SER A 135 18.66 -9.20 -19.48
N ARG A 136 19.53 -10.18 -19.72
CA ARG A 136 20.99 -9.99 -19.63
C ARG A 136 21.51 -9.69 -21.01
N GLN A 137 22.21 -8.56 -21.15
CA GLN A 137 22.95 -8.27 -22.38
C GLN A 137 24.21 -9.10 -22.44
N GLU A 138 24.42 -9.78 -23.56
CA GLU A 138 25.73 -10.33 -23.85
C GLU A 138 26.69 -9.18 -24.15
N PHE A 139 27.84 -9.18 -23.45
CA PHE A 139 28.90 -8.24 -23.79
C PHE A 139 29.36 -8.55 -25.23
N PHE A 140 29.26 -7.57 -26.10
CA PHE A 140 29.89 -7.64 -27.39
C PHE A 140 31.41 -7.83 -27.17
N LYS A 141 31.92 -8.99 -27.58
CA LYS A 141 33.35 -9.27 -27.63
C LYS A 141 33.97 -8.55 -28.79
#